data_21704d6ce98f23f17058a884cb114205
#
_entry.id   21704d6ce98f23f17058a884cb114205
#
_cell.length_a   1.000
_cell.length_b   1.000
_cell.length_c   1.000
_cell.angle_alpha   90.00
_cell.angle_beta   90.00
_cell.angle_gamma   90.00
#
_symmetry.space_group_name_H-M   'P 1'
#
loop_
_entity.id
_entity.type
_entity.pdbx_description
1 polymer ?
#
loop_
_entity_poly.entity_id
_entity_poly.type
_entity_poly.pdbx_seq_one_letter_code
_entity_poly.pdbx_strand_id
1 'polypeptide(L)'
;MKNYIAILGLSAILVGCGSAKPTVNDLAISNPIETALDLTAVVDDKVPVTVNPGRFTTETVTYRLPRVVQGTYSVSDFGKYIDDFKALDYSGNELTVSKVDDNTWTITDATKLDKLHYYVNDTFDIETNGGIGGEQPFSPAGTNIEEDNYVLNLHGFIGYFDSLKKNQYALDVTAPATFVRTSALENTGIKSSADGTSITSSYFAQRYFDITDNPMMYGKLDVEEFMVGDIKIVLSVYSPNKVHTAASQKETVFKMMQAQKDYLGDVNSTPRYDI
;
A
#
# COMPACT_ATOMS: atom_id res chain seq x y z
N MET A 1 82.45 9.05 20.67
CA MET A 1 81.53 10.03 20.13
C MET A 1 80.30 9.29 19.68
N LYS A 2 79.19 9.37 20.42
CA LYS A 2 77.94 8.67 20.14
C LYS A 2 76.93 9.73 19.71
N ASN A 3 76.54 9.65 18.45
CA ASN A 3 75.48 10.54 17.89
C ASN A 3 74.09 9.97 18.26
N TYR A 4 73.30 10.73 19.00
CA TYR A 4 71.93 10.44 19.27
C TYR A 4 71.09 11.22 18.22
N ILE A 5 70.41 10.49 17.35
CA ILE A 5 69.40 11.06 16.42
C ILE A 5 68.07 11.03 17.17
N ALA A 6 67.55 12.21 17.48
CA ALA A 6 66.23 12.38 18.03
C ALA A 6 65.19 12.35 16.88
N ILE A 7 64.38 11.32 16.85
CA ILE A 7 63.22 11.24 15.94
C ILE A 7 62.08 11.96 16.61
N LEU A 8 61.71 13.14 16.09
CA LEU A 8 60.47 13.82 16.45
C LEU A 8 59.32 13.13 15.75
N GLY A 9 58.52 12.39 16.51
CA GLY A 9 57.26 11.85 16.04
C GLY A 9 56.22 12.95 15.86
N LEU A 10 55.89 13.24 14.62
CA LEU A 10 54.77 14.16 14.26
C LEU A 10 53.47 13.39 14.36
N SER A 11 52.78 13.50 15.51
CA SER A 11 51.42 12.96 15.67
C SER A 11 50.41 13.80 14.91
N ALA A 12 50.04 13.37 13.70
CA ALA A 12 48.93 13.96 12.95
C ALA A 12 47.62 13.57 13.64
N ILE A 13 47.02 14.51 14.35
CA ILE A 13 45.64 14.37 14.85
C ILE A 13 44.72 14.48 13.64
N LEU A 14 44.29 13.36 13.15
CA LEU A 14 43.18 13.29 12.22
C LEU A 14 41.90 13.67 12.98
N VAL A 15 41.58 14.95 12.98
CA VAL A 15 40.23 15.40 13.32
C VAL A 15 39.30 14.91 12.18
N GLY A 16 38.77 13.74 12.37
CA GLY A 16 37.66 13.29 11.53
C GLY A 16 36.48 14.25 11.70
N CYS A 17 36.28 15.15 10.74
CA CYS A 17 35.02 15.77 10.58
C CYS A 17 34.00 14.65 10.35
N GLY A 18 33.38 14.17 11.42
CA GLY A 18 32.14 13.44 11.34
C GLY A 18 31.14 14.39 10.72
N SER A 19 30.98 14.33 9.39
CA SER A 19 29.84 14.91 8.76
C SER A 19 28.62 14.27 9.43
N ALA A 20 27.92 15.07 10.24
CA ALA A 20 26.57 14.70 10.68
C ALA A 20 25.86 14.26 9.41
N LYS A 21 25.50 12.99 9.34
CA LYS A 21 24.62 12.51 8.28
C LYS A 21 23.45 13.47 8.31
N PRO A 22 23.14 14.16 7.22
CA PRO A 22 21.92 14.93 7.18
C PRO A 22 20.83 13.97 7.63
N THR A 23 19.96 14.40 8.52
CA THR A 23 18.68 13.74 8.81
C THR A 23 17.85 13.87 7.55
N VAL A 24 18.21 13.08 6.59
CA VAL A 24 17.50 12.98 5.36
C VAL A 24 16.33 12.13 5.70
N ASN A 25 15.21 12.54 5.26
CA ASN A 25 14.14 11.70 5.19
C ASN A 25 14.52 10.42 4.48
N ASP A 26 13.85 9.51 4.72
CA ASP A 26 13.43 8.62 4.20
C ASP A 26 13.41 8.29 2.82
N LEU A 27 13.98 8.92 2.05
CA LEU A 27 14.48 8.56 0.76
C LEU A 27 15.36 7.35 0.83
N ALA A 28 15.65 6.96 2.00
CA ALA A 28 16.42 5.80 2.20
C ALA A 28 15.62 4.60 1.72
N ILE A 29 16.19 3.86 0.79
CA ILE A 29 15.71 2.54 0.38
C ILE A 29 15.54 1.61 1.61
N SER A 30 16.27 1.87 2.68
CA SER A 30 16.18 1.16 3.96
C SER A 30 15.03 1.60 4.87
N ASN A 31 14.33 2.69 4.54
CA ASN A 31 13.21 3.20 5.31
C ASN A 31 11.97 3.22 4.42
N PRO A 32 11.20 2.14 4.41
CA PRO A 32 9.95 2.10 3.66
C PRO A 32 8.98 3.16 4.19
N ILE A 33 8.09 3.62 3.33
CA ILE A 33 6.91 4.39 3.75
C ILE A 33 6.01 3.42 4.51
N GLU A 34 5.77 3.71 5.79
CA GLU A 34 4.87 2.90 6.60
C GLU A 34 3.43 3.31 6.35
N THR A 35 2.58 2.34 6.08
CA THR A 35 1.16 2.57 5.81
C THR A 35 0.32 1.59 6.61
N ALA A 36 -0.77 2.05 7.17
CA ALA A 36 -1.71 1.21 7.92
C ALA A 36 -3.15 1.44 7.47
N LEU A 37 -3.87 0.35 7.28
CA LEU A 37 -5.31 0.29 7.05
C LEU A 37 -5.96 -0.47 8.21
N ASP A 38 -7.04 0.07 8.79
CA ASP A 38 -7.74 -0.60 9.88
C ASP A 38 -9.20 -0.91 9.52
N LEU A 39 -9.44 -2.15 9.10
CA LEU A 39 -10.77 -2.65 8.74
C LEU A 39 -11.65 -2.95 9.97
N THR A 40 -11.12 -2.79 11.18
CA THR A 40 -11.91 -2.90 12.43
C THR A 40 -12.44 -1.54 12.90
N ALA A 41 -11.96 -0.46 12.27
CA ALA A 41 -12.30 0.94 12.62
C ALA A 41 -13.03 1.66 11.47
N VAL A 42 -13.74 0.90 10.64
CA VAL A 42 -14.58 1.44 9.55
C VAL A 42 -15.74 2.24 10.12
N VAL A 43 -15.99 3.41 9.57
CA VAL A 43 -17.10 4.30 9.95
C VAL A 43 -17.77 4.82 8.69
N ASP A 44 -19.09 4.63 8.57
CA ASP A 44 -19.87 5.09 7.41
C ASP A 44 -19.24 4.64 6.07
N ASP A 45 -18.92 3.35 5.95
CA ASP A 45 -18.28 2.71 4.77
C ASP A 45 -16.94 3.32 4.37
N LYS A 46 -16.22 3.86 5.37
CA LYS A 46 -14.90 4.49 5.18
C LYS A 46 -13.83 3.80 6.00
N VAL A 47 -12.76 3.42 5.32
CA VAL A 47 -11.58 2.81 5.95
C VAL A 47 -10.59 3.89 6.35
N PRO A 48 -10.17 3.97 7.64
CA PRO A 48 -9.09 4.86 8.05
C PRO A 48 -7.74 4.38 7.53
N VAL A 49 -6.99 5.31 6.99
CA VAL A 49 -5.63 5.11 6.47
C VAL A 49 -4.66 6.04 7.18
N THR A 50 -3.52 5.50 7.57
CA THR A 50 -2.40 6.27 8.09
C THR A 50 -1.16 6.02 7.24
N VAL A 51 -0.44 7.09 6.87
CA VAL A 51 0.81 7.02 6.10
C VAL A 51 1.91 7.78 6.82
N ASN A 52 2.97 7.09 7.22
CA ASN A 52 4.17 7.70 7.77
C ASN A 52 5.29 7.65 6.72
N PRO A 53 5.65 8.77 6.14
CA PRO A 53 6.69 8.85 5.11
C PRO A 53 8.11 8.88 5.67
N GLY A 54 8.26 8.92 6.99
CA GLY A 54 9.50 9.30 7.64
C GLY A 54 9.72 10.82 7.63
N ARG A 55 10.99 11.27 7.62
CA ARG A 55 11.32 12.68 7.78
C ARG A 55 11.63 13.38 6.48
N PHE A 56 11.06 14.56 6.30
CA PHE A 56 11.40 15.46 5.20
C PHE A 56 12.41 16.54 5.64
N THR A 57 13.26 16.94 4.70
CA THR A 57 14.19 18.07 4.86
C THR A 57 13.71 19.31 4.12
N THR A 58 12.62 19.21 3.37
CA THR A 58 11.99 20.29 2.62
C THR A 58 10.79 20.85 3.37
N GLU A 59 10.56 22.17 3.23
CA GLU A 59 9.44 22.84 3.89
C GLU A 59 8.08 22.51 3.25
N THR A 60 8.09 22.04 2.03
CA THR A 60 6.84 21.71 1.31
C THR A 60 7.00 20.40 0.58
N VAL A 61 5.97 19.55 0.69
CA VAL A 61 5.88 18.27 -0.03
C VAL A 61 4.51 18.13 -0.68
N THR A 62 4.46 17.30 -1.71
CA THR A 62 3.22 16.97 -2.42
C THR A 62 2.92 15.50 -2.29
N TYR A 63 1.70 15.19 -1.85
CA TYR A 63 1.12 13.85 -1.82
C TYR A 63 0.06 13.70 -2.89
N ARG A 64 -0.01 12.52 -3.51
CA ARG A 64 -0.97 12.25 -4.60
C ARG A 64 -1.59 10.87 -4.47
N LEU A 65 -2.86 10.79 -4.78
CA LEU A 65 -3.53 9.54 -5.20
C LEU A 65 -3.45 9.44 -6.73
N PRO A 66 -3.48 8.23 -7.32
CA PRO A 66 -3.49 8.08 -8.76
C PRO A 66 -4.76 8.66 -9.39
N ARG A 67 -4.59 9.37 -10.49
CA ARG A 67 -5.68 9.80 -11.34
C ARG A 67 -6.16 8.66 -12.24
N VAL A 68 -5.20 7.89 -12.73
CA VAL A 68 -5.40 6.76 -13.64
C VAL A 68 -4.48 5.63 -13.18
N VAL A 69 -5.00 4.42 -13.19
CA VAL A 69 -4.20 3.20 -13.04
C VAL A 69 -4.17 2.47 -14.36
N GLN A 70 -2.99 2.08 -14.79
CA GLN A 70 -2.78 1.39 -16.06
C GLN A 70 -3.56 0.07 -16.10
N GLY A 71 -4.22 -0.21 -17.22
CA GLY A 71 -5.03 -1.41 -17.38
C GLY A 71 -6.50 -1.25 -16.94
N THR A 72 -6.89 -0.14 -16.31
CA THR A 72 -8.28 0.10 -15.86
C THR A 72 -9.15 0.81 -16.88
N TYR A 73 -8.56 1.28 -17.99
CA TYR A 73 -9.26 1.91 -19.12
C TYR A 73 -10.15 3.11 -18.77
N SER A 74 -9.96 3.70 -17.60
CA SER A 74 -10.78 4.80 -17.08
C SER A 74 -9.95 5.86 -16.37
N VAL A 75 -10.46 7.07 -16.31
CA VAL A 75 -9.98 8.13 -15.41
C VAL A 75 -10.80 8.01 -14.12
N SER A 76 -10.17 7.53 -13.06
CA SER A 76 -10.85 7.21 -11.80
C SER A 76 -10.83 8.35 -10.80
N ASP A 77 -9.76 9.17 -10.82
CA ASP A 77 -9.55 10.27 -9.87
C ASP A 77 -9.75 9.82 -8.41
N PHE A 78 -8.94 8.83 -7.95
CA PHE A 78 -9.13 8.18 -6.65
C PHE A 78 -9.11 9.13 -5.45
N GLY A 79 -8.51 10.30 -5.58
CA GLY A 79 -8.55 11.32 -4.54
C GLY A 79 -9.93 11.96 -4.29
N LYS A 80 -10.93 11.69 -5.14
CA LYS A 80 -12.34 12.08 -4.90
C LYS A 80 -12.94 11.32 -3.72
N TYR A 81 -12.45 10.10 -3.48
CA TYR A 81 -12.96 9.19 -2.45
C TYR A 81 -12.24 9.34 -1.11
N ILE A 82 -11.42 10.40 -0.96
CA ILE A 82 -10.68 10.70 0.25
C ILE A 82 -11.39 11.77 1.06
N ASP A 83 -11.72 11.44 2.30
CA ASP A 83 -12.31 12.34 3.28
C ASP A 83 -11.34 12.61 4.43
N ASP A 84 -11.53 13.74 5.13
CA ASP A 84 -10.83 14.14 6.35
C ASP A 84 -9.29 14.04 6.24
N PHE A 85 -8.73 14.44 5.11
CA PHE A 85 -7.30 14.40 4.88
C PHE A 85 -6.57 15.37 5.81
N LYS A 86 -5.72 14.84 6.69
CA LYS A 86 -4.93 15.56 7.67
C LYS A 86 -3.46 15.20 7.57
N ALA A 87 -2.62 16.21 7.71
CA ALA A 87 -1.19 16.04 7.94
C ALA A 87 -0.90 16.41 9.40
N LEU A 88 -0.26 15.52 10.14
CA LEU A 88 -0.02 15.67 11.57
C LEU A 88 1.48 15.78 11.85
N ASP A 89 1.84 16.67 12.77
CA ASP A 89 3.20 16.77 13.29
C ASP A 89 3.47 15.71 14.38
N TYR A 90 4.72 15.61 14.85
CA TYR A 90 5.14 14.68 15.90
C TYR A 90 4.48 14.91 17.26
N SER A 91 3.77 16.01 17.43
CA SER A 91 2.97 16.33 18.62
C SER A 91 1.48 16.06 18.42
N GLY A 92 1.07 15.66 17.22
CA GLY A 92 -0.31 15.41 16.85
C GLY A 92 -1.09 16.66 16.40
N ASN A 93 -0.42 17.80 16.21
CA ASN A 93 -1.07 18.99 15.70
C ASN A 93 -1.20 18.92 14.17
N GLU A 94 -2.27 19.51 13.65
CA GLU A 94 -2.48 19.58 12.20
C GLU A 94 -1.54 20.60 11.55
N LEU A 95 -0.89 20.17 10.46
CA LEU A 95 -0.13 21.01 9.56
C LEU A 95 -1.03 21.59 8.49
N THR A 96 -0.60 22.68 7.84
CA THR A 96 -1.37 23.29 6.76
C THR A 96 -1.34 22.40 5.52
N VAL A 97 -2.53 22.03 5.07
CA VAL A 97 -2.75 21.25 3.85
C VAL A 97 -3.58 22.06 2.86
N SER A 98 -3.20 22.05 1.59
CA SER A 98 -3.97 22.62 0.49
C SER A 98 -4.29 21.54 -0.54
N LYS A 99 -5.57 21.25 -0.75
CA LYS A 99 -6.02 20.38 -1.86
C LYS A 99 -5.94 21.19 -3.16
N VAL A 100 -5.06 20.78 -4.06
CA VAL A 100 -4.76 21.50 -5.33
C VAL A 100 -5.74 21.07 -6.43
N ASP A 101 -6.03 19.78 -6.48
CA ASP A 101 -7.01 19.15 -7.36
C ASP A 101 -7.56 17.90 -6.67
N ASP A 102 -8.40 17.12 -7.36
CA ASP A 102 -9.02 15.93 -6.77
C ASP A 102 -8.00 14.96 -6.19
N ASN A 103 -6.82 14.85 -6.80
CA ASN A 103 -5.82 13.84 -6.46
C ASN A 103 -4.58 14.37 -5.75
N THR A 104 -4.48 15.68 -5.50
CA THR A 104 -3.22 16.32 -5.12
C THR A 104 -3.37 17.18 -3.87
N TRP A 105 -2.53 16.92 -2.87
CA TRP A 105 -2.40 17.72 -1.64
C TRP A 105 -1.00 18.25 -1.49
N THR A 106 -0.88 19.55 -1.20
CA THR A 106 0.37 20.20 -0.81
C THR A 106 0.37 20.41 0.71
N ILE A 107 1.47 20.02 1.36
CA ILE A 107 1.66 20.11 2.81
C ILE A 107 2.82 21.05 3.06
N THR A 108 2.60 22.10 3.86
CA THR A 108 3.64 23.03 4.31
C THR A 108 4.15 22.64 5.70
N ASP A 109 5.29 23.21 6.12
CA ASP A 109 6.01 22.79 7.33
C ASP A 109 6.36 21.28 7.34
N ALA A 110 6.62 20.71 6.17
CA ALA A 110 6.80 19.27 6.02
C ALA A 110 8.01 18.70 6.77
N THR A 111 8.94 19.53 7.20
CA THR A 111 10.03 19.15 8.12
C THR A 111 9.51 18.67 9.48
N LYS A 112 8.26 18.98 9.83
CA LYS A 112 7.58 18.57 11.06
C LYS A 112 6.61 17.41 10.84
N LEU A 113 6.38 17.01 9.58
CA LEU A 113 5.40 15.97 9.24
C LEU A 113 5.80 14.63 9.86
N ASP A 114 4.91 14.08 10.69
CA ASP A 114 4.97 12.71 11.23
C ASP A 114 4.17 11.76 10.33
N LYS A 115 2.91 12.08 10.08
CA LYS A 115 2.02 11.19 9.33
C LYS A 115 0.87 11.93 8.66
N LEU A 116 0.33 11.28 7.64
CA LEU A 116 -0.99 11.58 7.08
C LEU A 116 -2.03 10.68 7.71
N HIS A 117 -3.24 11.20 7.86
CA HIS A 117 -4.43 10.44 8.24
C HIS A 117 -5.59 10.89 7.38
N TYR A 118 -6.34 9.93 6.83
CA TYR A 118 -7.53 10.18 6.03
C TYR A 118 -8.43 8.95 5.99
N TYR A 119 -9.63 9.12 5.48
CA TYR A 119 -10.58 8.05 5.24
C TYR A 119 -10.76 7.81 3.76
N VAL A 120 -10.93 6.55 3.38
CA VAL A 120 -11.21 6.12 2.00
C VAL A 120 -12.62 5.58 1.93
N ASN A 121 -13.44 6.18 1.07
CA ASN A 121 -14.83 5.76 0.83
C ASN A 121 -14.91 4.51 -0.04
N ASP A 122 -16.00 3.76 0.11
CA ASP A 122 -16.45 2.77 -0.86
C ASP A 122 -16.69 3.41 -2.23
N THR A 123 -16.50 2.64 -3.29
CA THR A 123 -16.73 3.10 -4.66
C THR A 123 -17.85 2.34 -5.37
N PHE A 124 -18.34 1.24 -4.78
CA PHE A 124 -19.40 0.44 -5.39
C PHE A 124 -20.81 0.96 -5.04
N ASP A 125 -20.98 1.56 -3.88
CA ASP A 125 -22.26 2.07 -3.37
C ASP A 125 -22.60 3.48 -3.84
N ILE A 126 -21.69 4.13 -4.53
CA ILE A 126 -21.95 5.47 -5.04
C ILE A 126 -22.97 5.38 -6.17
N GLU A 127 -24.21 5.81 -5.89
CA GLU A 127 -25.30 5.93 -6.87
C GLU A 127 -24.98 7.01 -7.90
N THR A 128 -24.08 6.73 -8.81
CA THR A 128 -23.80 7.58 -9.95
C THR A 128 -24.05 6.82 -11.25
N ASN A 129 -24.23 7.53 -12.34
CA ASN A 129 -24.38 6.93 -13.67
C ASN A 129 -23.08 6.23 -14.07
N GLY A 130 -22.83 5.03 -13.52
CA GLY A 130 -21.66 4.23 -13.76
C GLY A 130 -21.57 3.76 -15.21
N GLY A 131 -20.38 3.47 -15.66
CA GLY A 131 -20.06 2.95 -16.97
C GLY A 131 -18.71 3.46 -17.46
N ILE A 132 -18.30 3.02 -18.65
CA ILE A 132 -17.10 3.55 -19.30
C ILE A 132 -17.32 5.04 -19.57
N GLY A 133 -16.55 5.89 -18.88
CA GLY A 133 -16.69 7.35 -18.94
C GLY A 133 -17.64 7.96 -17.92
N GLY A 134 -18.16 7.18 -16.96
CA GLY A 134 -18.93 7.68 -15.81
C GLY A 134 -18.05 8.27 -14.71
N GLU A 135 -18.68 8.74 -13.63
CA GLU A 135 -17.97 9.35 -12.48
C GLU A 135 -17.34 8.30 -11.56
N GLN A 136 -17.73 7.05 -11.66
CA GLN A 136 -17.20 5.92 -10.87
C GLN A 136 -15.94 5.33 -11.50
N PRO A 137 -15.03 4.76 -10.71
CA PRO A 137 -13.95 3.95 -11.23
C PRO A 137 -14.50 2.77 -12.04
N PHE A 138 -13.70 2.30 -12.99
CA PHE A 138 -13.96 1.01 -13.61
C PHE A 138 -14.07 -0.07 -12.54
N SER A 139 -15.17 -0.83 -12.53
CA SER A 139 -15.51 -1.76 -11.43
C SER A 139 -14.32 -2.60 -10.90
N PRO A 140 -13.47 -3.22 -11.76
CA PRO A 140 -12.30 -3.96 -11.27
C PRO A 140 -11.23 -3.11 -10.58
N ALA A 141 -11.29 -1.79 -10.67
CA ALA A 141 -10.36 -0.87 -10.02
C ALA A 141 -10.95 -0.19 -8.78
N GLY A 142 -12.22 -0.42 -8.51
CA GLY A 142 -12.92 0.15 -7.36
C GLY A 142 -12.61 -0.57 -6.06
N THR A 143 -13.16 -0.05 -4.98
CA THR A 143 -13.06 -0.60 -3.63
C THR A 143 -14.44 -1.01 -3.15
N ASN A 144 -14.53 -2.13 -2.44
CA ASN A 144 -15.74 -2.57 -1.74
C ASN A 144 -15.47 -2.59 -0.24
N ILE A 145 -16.33 -1.94 0.54
CA ILE A 145 -16.20 -1.83 2.00
C ILE A 145 -17.52 -2.26 2.61
N GLU A 146 -17.65 -3.54 2.90
CA GLU A 146 -18.85 -4.17 3.45
C GLU A 146 -18.53 -4.83 4.79
N GLU A 147 -19.53 -5.07 5.62
CA GLU A 147 -19.36 -5.68 6.95
C GLU A 147 -18.60 -7.02 6.89
N ASP A 148 -18.84 -7.83 5.87
CA ASP A 148 -18.32 -9.19 5.74
C ASP A 148 -17.30 -9.37 4.60
N ASN A 149 -17.04 -8.32 3.81
CA ASN A 149 -16.17 -8.40 2.64
C ASN A 149 -15.57 -7.05 2.26
N TYR A 150 -14.27 -7.05 2.10
CA TYR A 150 -13.49 -5.90 1.64
C TYR A 150 -12.72 -6.28 0.38
N VAL A 151 -12.87 -5.50 -0.67
CA VAL A 151 -12.01 -5.55 -1.87
C VAL A 151 -11.17 -4.28 -1.87
N LEU A 152 -9.88 -4.43 -1.59
CA LEU A 152 -8.94 -3.34 -1.43
C LEU A 152 -8.05 -3.23 -2.65
N ASN A 153 -8.46 -2.43 -3.61
CA ASN A 153 -7.57 -1.98 -4.67
C ASN A 153 -6.67 -0.88 -4.10
N LEU A 154 -5.46 -1.26 -3.68
CA LEU A 154 -4.59 -0.42 -2.85
C LEU A 154 -4.24 0.94 -3.47
N HIS A 155 -4.30 1.08 -4.77
CA HIS A 155 -4.14 2.36 -5.45
C HIS A 155 -5.24 3.40 -5.12
N GLY A 156 -6.40 2.95 -4.64
CA GLY A 156 -7.45 3.81 -4.10
C GLY A 156 -7.22 4.21 -2.64
N PHE A 157 -6.37 3.48 -1.92
CA PHE A 157 -6.09 3.69 -0.49
C PHE A 157 -4.77 4.41 -0.25
N ILE A 158 -3.74 4.07 -1.00
CA ILE A 158 -2.36 4.48 -0.74
C ILE A 158 -1.85 5.31 -1.90
N GLY A 159 -1.47 6.54 -1.61
CA GLY A 159 -0.83 7.42 -2.56
C GLY A 159 0.70 7.41 -2.47
N TYR A 160 1.31 8.44 -3.04
CA TYR A 160 2.74 8.62 -3.03
C TYR A 160 3.13 10.08 -2.87
N PHE A 161 4.30 10.31 -2.29
CA PHE A 161 4.92 11.64 -2.29
C PHE A 161 5.74 11.82 -3.57
N ASP A 162 5.66 12.98 -4.19
CA ASP A 162 6.40 13.28 -5.43
C ASP A 162 7.91 13.05 -5.30
N SER A 163 8.48 13.36 -4.13
CA SER A 163 9.90 13.16 -3.82
C SER A 163 10.26 11.71 -3.49
N LEU A 164 9.29 10.84 -3.15
CA LEU A 164 9.50 9.47 -2.68
C LEU A 164 8.95 8.39 -3.63
N LYS A 165 8.77 8.70 -4.91
CA LYS A 165 8.18 7.78 -5.91
C LYS A 165 8.88 6.43 -6.05
N LYS A 166 10.14 6.34 -5.62
CA LYS A 166 10.95 5.12 -5.73
C LYS A 166 11.12 4.38 -4.41
N ASN A 167 10.48 4.87 -3.35
CA ASN A 167 10.57 4.24 -2.04
C ASN A 167 9.80 2.93 -1.99
N GLN A 168 10.23 2.11 -1.06
CA GLN A 168 9.54 0.90 -0.64
C GLN A 168 8.36 1.25 0.28
N TYR A 169 7.43 0.31 0.43
CA TYR A 169 6.30 0.44 1.33
C TYR A 169 6.24 -0.75 2.28
N ALA A 170 6.00 -0.46 3.55
CA ALA A 170 5.59 -1.42 4.55
C ALA A 170 4.11 -1.16 4.86
N LEU A 171 3.27 -2.16 4.67
CA LEU A 171 1.83 -2.03 4.82
C LEU A 171 1.33 -2.96 5.91
N ASP A 172 0.65 -2.40 6.89
CA ASP A 172 -0.11 -3.14 7.91
C ASP A 172 -1.61 -3.05 7.61
N VAL A 173 -2.28 -4.20 7.54
CA VAL A 173 -3.73 -4.28 7.43
C VAL A 173 -4.28 -4.99 8.64
N THR A 174 -5.05 -4.28 9.46
CA THR A 174 -5.74 -4.85 10.62
C THR A 174 -7.18 -5.20 10.24
N ALA A 175 -7.60 -6.42 10.53
CA ALA A 175 -8.94 -6.93 10.20
C ALA A 175 -9.48 -7.82 11.31
N PRO A 176 -10.80 -8.09 11.38
CA PRO A 176 -11.37 -9.07 12.29
C PRO A 176 -10.66 -10.41 12.18
N ALA A 177 -10.38 -11.05 13.32
CA ALA A 177 -9.64 -12.32 13.39
C ALA A 177 -10.32 -13.47 12.62
N THR A 178 -11.63 -13.36 12.42
CA THR A 178 -12.45 -14.34 11.70
C THR A 178 -12.36 -14.23 10.18
N PHE A 179 -11.74 -13.15 9.66
CA PHE A 179 -11.65 -12.95 8.22
C PHE A 179 -10.51 -13.76 7.61
N VAL A 180 -10.81 -14.35 6.46
CA VAL A 180 -9.80 -14.84 5.53
C VAL A 180 -9.20 -13.63 4.81
N ARG A 181 -7.94 -13.71 4.46
CA ARG A 181 -7.17 -12.65 3.81
C ARG A 181 -6.36 -13.21 2.65
N THR A 182 -6.45 -12.59 1.51
CA THR A 182 -5.72 -12.98 0.31
C THR A 182 -5.12 -11.77 -0.39
N SER A 183 -3.89 -11.91 -0.84
CA SER A 183 -3.18 -10.98 -1.71
C SER A 183 -1.93 -11.66 -2.23
N ALA A 184 -1.50 -11.30 -3.44
CA ALA A 184 -0.20 -11.73 -3.96
C ALA A 184 0.97 -10.88 -3.43
N LEU A 185 0.70 -9.78 -2.72
CA LEU A 185 1.74 -8.98 -2.07
C LEU A 185 2.46 -9.80 -0.99
N GLU A 186 3.78 -9.66 -0.89
CA GLU A 186 4.61 -10.39 0.06
C GLU A 186 4.16 -10.14 1.50
N ASN A 187 3.69 -11.18 2.18
CA ASN A 187 3.37 -11.12 3.60
C ASN A 187 4.63 -11.33 4.43
N THR A 188 4.95 -10.37 5.27
CA THR A 188 6.16 -10.37 6.12
C THR A 188 5.89 -10.73 7.58
N GLY A 189 4.62 -10.77 7.97
CA GLY A 189 4.26 -11.11 9.34
C GLY A 189 2.77 -11.05 9.64
N ILE A 190 2.40 -11.71 10.74
CA ILE A 190 1.02 -11.73 11.24
C ILE A 190 1.08 -11.56 12.76
N LYS A 191 0.25 -10.65 13.29
CA LYS A 191 0.16 -10.38 14.73
C LYS A 191 -1.30 -10.31 15.16
N SER A 192 -1.66 -11.10 16.17
CA SER A 192 -2.98 -11.00 16.82
C SER A 192 -3.01 -9.90 17.86
N SER A 193 -4.17 -9.25 18.00
CA SER A 193 -4.45 -8.37 19.13
C SER A 193 -4.43 -9.13 20.46
N ALA A 194 -4.24 -8.40 21.56
CA ALA A 194 -4.15 -9.01 22.88
C ALA A 194 -5.44 -9.75 23.31
N ASP A 195 -6.58 -9.30 22.83
CA ASP A 195 -7.90 -9.89 23.09
C ASP A 195 -8.30 -10.95 22.04
N GLY A 196 -7.49 -11.13 21.00
CA GLY A 196 -7.72 -12.12 19.93
C GLY A 196 -8.84 -11.73 18.96
N THR A 197 -9.39 -10.53 19.02
CA THR A 197 -10.51 -10.09 18.16
C THR A 197 -10.09 -9.67 16.79
N SER A 198 -8.84 -9.22 16.62
CA SER A 198 -8.30 -8.77 15.35
C SER A 198 -6.92 -9.35 15.05
N ILE A 199 -6.54 -9.29 13.78
CA ILE A 199 -5.23 -9.69 13.28
C ILE A 199 -4.71 -8.60 12.37
N THR A 200 -3.46 -8.17 12.62
CA THR A 200 -2.70 -7.31 11.72
C THR A 200 -1.82 -8.20 10.85
N SER A 201 -1.95 -8.06 9.55
CA SER A 201 -1.07 -8.69 8.55
C SER A 201 -0.14 -7.62 7.98
N SER A 202 1.15 -7.89 8.03
CA SER A 202 2.18 -6.99 7.50
C SER A 202 2.61 -7.44 6.12
N TYR A 203 2.74 -6.48 5.20
CA TYR A 203 3.16 -6.71 3.82
C TYR A 203 4.29 -5.77 3.44
N PHE A 204 5.01 -6.16 2.39
CA PHE A 204 6.10 -5.36 1.87
C PHE A 204 6.00 -5.22 0.35
N ALA A 205 6.17 -3.99 -0.13
CA ALA A 205 6.23 -3.67 -1.54
C ALA A 205 7.55 -2.97 -1.86
N GLN A 206 8.25 -3.45 -2.87
CA GLN A 206 9.55 -2.91 -3.28
C GLN A 206 9.43 -1.50 -3.88
N ARG A 207 8.24 -1.14 -4.37
CA ARG A 207 7.96 0.13 -5.04
C ARG A 207 6.45 0.36 -5.11
N TYR A 208 6.05 1.56 -5.43
CA TYR A 208 4.64 1.94 -5.53
C TYR A 208 3.86 1.12 -6.58
N PHE A 209 4.53 0.68 -7.65
CA PHE A 209 3.90 -0.20 -8.64
C PHE A 209 3.37 -1.51 -8.02
N ASP A 210 4.11 -2.09 -7.07
CA ASP A 210 3.68 -3.33 -6.43
C ASP A 210 2.45 -3.11 -5.53
N ILE A 211 2.28 -1.89 -4.99
CA ILE A 211 1.05 -1.47 -4.30
C ILE A 211 -0.13 -1.44 -5.28
N THR A 212 0.05 -0.89 -6.48
CA THR A 212 -1.05 -0.74 -7.44
C THR A 212 -1.43 -2.05 -8.12
N ASP A 213 -0.52 -3.02 -8.18
CA ASP A 213 -0.66 -4.26 -8.95
C ASP A 213 -1.14 -5.47 -8.11
N ASN A 214 -1.21 -5.30 -6.79
CA ASN A 214 -1.58 -6.38 -5.87
C ASN A 214 -2.79 -6.00 -5.03
N PRO A 215 -4.01 -6.21 -5.53
CA PRO A 215 -5.22 -6.02 -4.73
C PRO A 215 -5.28 -7.02 -3.58
N MET A 216 -6.10 -6.70 -2.60
CA MET A 216 -6.34 -7.54 -1.44
C MET A 216 -7.83 -7.84 -1.29
N MET A 217 -8.14 -9.02 -0.79
CA MET A 217 -9.48 -9.36 -0.36
C MET A 217 -9.48 -9.84 1.08
N TYR A 218 -10.35 -9.25 1.89
CA TYR A 218 -10.56 -9.60 3.31
C TYR A 218 -12.04 -9.87 3.53
N GLY A 219 -12.37 -10.96 4.20
CA GLY A 219 -13.78 -11.25 4.48
C GLY A 219 -14.07 -12.70 4.82
N LYS A 220 -15.35 -13.06 4.77
CA LYS A 220 -15.83 -14.44 4.91
C LYS A 220 -15.69 -15.20 3.59
N LEU A 221 -14.46 -15.40 3.14
CA LEU A 221 -14.12 -15.93 1.83
C LEU A 221 -14.08 -17.45 1.81
N ASP A 222 -14.43 -18.02 0.65
CA ASP A 222 -14.11 -19.39 0.27
C ASP A 222 -12.89 -19.37 -0.66
N VAL A 223 -11.86 -20.16 -0.35
CA VAL A 223 -10.56 -20.07 -1.03
C VAL A 223 -10.08 -21.42 -1.50
N GLU A 224 -9.63 -21.49 -2.75
CA GLU A 224 -8.95 -22.64 -3.33
C GLU A 224 -7.57 -22.23 -3.83
N GLU A 225 -6.59 -23.10 -3.61
CA GLU A 225 -5.24 -22.93 -4.11
C GLU A 225 -4.90 -24.07 -5.09
N PHE A 226 -4.22 -23.73 -6.18
CA PHE A 226 -3.74 -24.69 -7.16
C PHE A 226 -2.57 -24.14 -7.95
N MET A 227 -1.87 -25.03 -8.67
CA MET A 227 -0.72 -24.66 -9.49
C MET A 227 -1.10 -24.64 -10.96
N VAL A 228 -0.59 -23.65 -11.70
CA VAL A 228 -0.58 -23.59 -13.17
C VAL A 228 0.87 -23.43 -13.61
N GLY A 229 1.48 -24.55 -14.00
CA GLY A 229 2.93 -24.60 -14.16
C GLY A 229 3.65 -24.33 -12.84
N ASP A 230 4.46 -23.31 -12.80
CA ASP A 230 5.23 -22.84 -11.63
C ASP A 230 4.55 -21.70 -10.83
N ILE A 231 3.33 -21.31 -11.24
CA ILE A 231 2.59 -20.22 -10.63
C ILE A 231 1.56 -20.77 -9.65
N LYS A 232 1.60 -20.30 -8.43
CA LYS A 232 0.54 -20.54 -7.45
C LYS A 232 -0.65 -19.62 -7.74
N ILE A 233 -1.82 -20.21 -8.01
CA ILE A 233 -3.08 -19.47 -8.13
C ILE A 233 -3.84 -19.56 -6.81
N VAL A 234 -4.31 -18.43 -6.33
CA VAL A 234 -5.20 -18.33 -5.17
C VAL A 234 -6.52 -17.75 -5.64
N LEU A 235 -7.55 -18.59 -5.64
CA LEU A 235 -8.90 -18.21 -6.04
C LEU A 235 -9.74 -17.93 -4.81
N SER A 236 -10.19 -16.69 -4.65
CA SER A 236 -10.97 -16.23 -3.51
C SER A 236 -12.38 -15.83 -3.96
N VAL A 237 -13.39 -16.38 -3.32
CA VAL A 237 -14.78 -16.12 -3.66
C VAL A 237 -15.54 -15.66 -2.42
N TYR A 238 -16.19 -14.49 -2.53
CA TYR A 238 -17.20 -14.06 -1.59
C TYR A 238 -18.58 -14.33 -2.17
N SER A 239 -19.38 -15.16 -1.49
CA SER A 239 -20.74 -15.49 -1.90
C SER A 239 -21.57 -15.74 -0.64
N PRO A 240 -22.28 -14.73 -0.12
CA PRO A 240 -23.04 -14.81 1.13
C PRO A 240 -24.06 -15.96 1.13
N ASN A 241 -24.68 -16.22 -0.02
CA ASN A 241 -25.66 -17.29 -0.23
C ASN A 241 -25.03 -18.63 -0.62
N LYS A 242 -23.68 -18.70 -0.72
CA LYS A 242 -22.89 -19.89 -1.10
C LYS A 242 -23.31 -20.55 -2.42
N VAL A 243 -23.94 -19.81 -3.31
CA VAL A 243 -24.28 -20.30 -4.66
C VAL A 243 -23.02 -20.51 -5.48
N HIS A 244 -22.01 -19.65 -5.28
CA HIS A 244 -20.71 -19.78 -5.90
C HIS A 244 -19.66 -20.09 -4.83
N THR A 245 -18.83 -21.09 -5.09
CA THR A 245 -17.70 -21.46 -4.23
C THR A 245 -16.42 -21.47 -5.06
N ALA A 246 -15.27 -21.28 -4.42
CA ALA A 246 -13.99 -21.37 -5.09
C ALA A 246 -13.82 -22.76 -5.74
N ALA A 247 -14.24 -23.82 -5.06
CA ALA A 247 -14.22 -25.18 -5.59
C ALA A 247 -15.07 -25.33 -6.86
N SER A 248 -16.25 -24.67 -6.94
CA SER A 248 -17.13 -24.72 -8.12
C SER A 248 -16.55 -23.96 -9.33
N GLN A 249 -15.70 -22.97 -9.10
CA GLN A 249 -15.09 -22.16 -10.15
C GLN A 249 -13.70 -22.65 -10.56
N LYS A 250 -13.04 -23.42 -9.72
CA LYS A 250 -11.64 -23.85 -9.84
C LYS A 250 -11.30 -24.46 -11.21
N GLU A 251 -12.13 -25.36 -11.72
CA GLU A 251 -11.86 -26.04 -13.00
C GLU A 251 -11.88 -25.06 -14.17
N THR A 252 -12.84 -24.13 -14.17
CA THR A 252 -12.97 -23.11 -15.21
C THR A 252 -11.77 -22.15 -15.19
N VAL A 253 -11.42 -21.67 -13.99
CA VAL A 253 -10.27 -20.78 -13.79
C VAL A 253 -8.97 -21.48 -14.15
N PHE A 254 -8.80 -22.75 -13.75
CA PHE A 254 -7.62 -23.54 -14.10
C PHE A 254 -7.45 -23.63 -15.62
N LYS A 255 -8.51 -24.00 -16.37
CA LYS A 255 -8.45 -24.11 -17.82
C LYS A 255 -8.10 -22.78 -18.50
N MET A 256 -8.67 -21.69 -18.01
CA MET A 256 -8.39 -20.35 -18.52
C MET A 256 -6.91 -19.98 -18.28
N MET A 257 -6.42 -20.15 -17.06
CA MET A 257 -5.05 -19.80 -16.69
C MET A 257 -4.02 -20.72 -17.40
N GLN A 258 -4.33 -22.00 -17.58
CA GLN A 258 -3.49 -22.91 -18.33
C GLN A 258 -3.37 -22.50 -19.80
N ALA A 259 -4.50 -22.14 -20.43
CA ALA A 259 -4.49 -21.67 -21.82
C ALA A 259 -3.69 -20.34 -21.97
N GLN A 260 -3.78 -19.44 -20.98
CA GLN A 260 -2.97 -18.22 -20.97
C GLN A 260 -1.48 -18.54 -20.81
N LYS A 261 -1.13 -19.45 -19.90
CA LYS A 261 0.26 -19.90 -19.68
C LYS A 261 0.83 -20.55 -20.95
N ASP A 262 0.06 -21.40 -21.60
CA ASP A 262 0.46 -22.07 -22.85
C ASP A 262 0.70 -21.04 -23.98
N TYR A 263 -0.14 -20.01 -24.05
CA TYR A 263 -0.01 -18.93 -25.04
C TYR A 263 1.20 -18.02 -24.75
N LEU A 264 1.42 -17.64 -23.50
CA LEU A 264 2.50 -16.74 -23.09
C LEU A 264 3.86 -17.46 -23.00
N GLY A 265 3.88 -18.78 -22.81
CA GLY A 265 5.11 -19.54 -22.63
C GLY A 265 5.86 -19.12 -21.37
N ASP A 266 7.18 -18.94 -21.51
CA ASP A 266 8.07 -18.63 -20.38
C ASP A 266 8.14 -17.12 -20.06
N VAL A 267 7.28 -16.29 -20.66
CA VAL A 267 7.28 -14.83 -20.44
C VAL A 267 6.86 -14.45 -19.02
N ASN A 268 6.25 -15.38 -18.31
CA ASN A 268 5.70 -15.10 -17.00
C ASN A 268 6.75 -15.12 -15.88
N SER A 269 6.77 -14.08 -15.06
CA SER A 269 7.73 -13.86 -13.98
C SER A 269 7.14 -13.85 -12.58
N THR A 270 5.82 -14.06 -12.41
CA THR A 270 5.22 -14.05 -11.09
C THR A 270 5.13 -15.45 -10.48
N PRO A 271 5.54 -15.63 -9.21
CA PRO A 271 5.39 -16.90 -8.52
C PRO A 271 3.96 -17.15 -8.02
N ARG A 272 3.14 -16.11 -7.93
CA ARG A 272 1.77 -16.17 -7.39
C ARG A 272 0.86 -15.21 -8.12
N TYR A 273 -0.40 -15.62 -8.29
CA TYR A 273 -1.46 -14.80 -8.85
C TYR A 273 -2.76 -15.03 -8.06
N ASP A 274 -3.35 -13.96 -7.53
CA ASP A 274 -4.59 -14.00 -6.76
C ASP A 274 -5.77 -13.52 -7.65
N ILE A 275 -6.90 -14.22 -7.54
CA ILE A 275 -8.13 -13.99 -8.30
C ILE A 275 -9.31 -13.90 -7.33
#